data_aba9257d9ce1a24d72eb22c02230a5a4
#
_entry.id   aba9257d9ce1a24d72eb22c02230a5a4
#
_cell.length_a   1.000
_cell.length_b   1.000
_cell.length_c   1.000
_cell.angle_alpha   90.00
_cell.angle_beta   90.00
_cell.angle_gamma   90.00
#
_symmetry.space_group_name_H-M   'P 1'
#
loop_
_entity.id
_entity.type
_entity.pdbx_description
1 polymer ?
#
loop_
_entity_poly.entity_id
_entity_poly.type
_entity_poly.pdbx_seq_one_letter_code
_entity_poly.pdbx_strand_id
1 'polypeptide(L)'
;MNFAYSESAQVIRAALGSVLRGRREAARRTLSEVAAEAGLSPAHLSEVERGLKEISTERLVAVAHALAISPAGIYSELARLLGAEPDQRAWPEDPPVKLRLATASLPLEALRSVADFSAYLAMANPPPKPKERIGFAPRR
;
A
#
# COMPACT_ATOMS: atom_id res chain seq x y z
N MET A 1 9.85 19.85 -20.52
CA MET A 1 9.37 19.88 -19.15
C MET A 1 7.85 19.95 -19.18
N ASN A 2 7.15 18.94 -18.69
CA ASN A 2 5.70 18.83 -18.89
C ASN A 2 4.97 19.48 -17.73
N PHE A 3 4.53 20.72 -17.87
CA PHE A 3 3.83 21.51 -16.84
C PHE A 3 2.61 20.78 -16.25
N ALA A 4 1.89 20.00 -17.09
CA ALA A 4 0.72 19.25 -16.67
C ALA A 4 1.02 18.18 -15.58
N TYR A 5 2.17 17.51 -15.64
CA TYR A 5 2.56 16.52 -14.62
C TYR A 5 2.97 17.19 -13.31
N SER A 6 3.58 18.37 -13.36
CA SER A 6 3.95 19.12 -12.15
C SER A 6 2.70 19.59 -11.39
N GLU A 7 1.71 20.11 -12.09
CA GLU A 7 0.43 20.52 -11.49
C GLU A 7 -0.32 19.33 -10.88
N SER A 8 -0.38 18.20 -11.60
CA SER A 8 -1.02 16.98 -11.08
C SER A 8 -0.33 16.47 -9.82
N ALA A 9 1.00 16.46 -9.77
CA ALA A 9 1.76 16.04 -8.59
C ALA A 9 1.50 16.98 -7.40
N GLN A 10 1.40 18.28 -7.64
CA GLN A 10 1.07 19.26 -6.59
C GLN A 10 -0.34 19.05 -6.04
N VAL A 11 -1.32 18.80 -6.90
CA VAL A 11 -2.70 18.50 -6.48
C VAL A 11 -2.75 17.23 -5.62
N ILE A 12 -2.02 16.18 -6.02
CA ILE A 12 -1.96 14.93 -5.24
C ILE A 12 -1.32 15.17 -3.87
N ARG A 13 -0.20 15.92 -3.80
CA ARG A 13 0.44 16.27 -2.52
C ARG A 13 -0.49 17.08 -1.62
N ALA A 14 -1.17 18.06 -2.15
CA ALA A 14 -2.12 18.89 -1.40
C ALA A 14 -3.30 18.06 -0.88
N ALA A 15 -3.86 17.17 -1.71
CA ALA A 15 -4.94 16.27 -1.31
C ALA A 15 -4.48 15.27 -0.23
N LEU A 16 -3.31 14.66 -0.37
CA LEU A 16 -2.73 13.77 0.63
C LEU A 16 -2.49 14.50 1.96
N GLY A 17 -1.92 15.69 1.91
CA GLY A 17 -1.70 16.53 3.09
C GLY A 17 -3.01 16.85 3.81
N SER A 18 -4.07 17.15 3.06
CA SER A 18 -5.42 17.41 3.60
C SER A 18 -6.00 16.17 4.29
N VAL A 19 -5.83 14.97 3.72
CA VAL A 19 -6.26 13.70 4.35
C VAL A 19 -5.54 13.50 5.67
N LEU A 20 -4.22 13.62 5.69
CA LEU A 20 -3.41 13.41 6.91
C LEU A 20 -3.79 14.40 8.00
N ARG A 21 -3.90 15.68 7.65
CA ARG A 21 -4.33 16.73 8.57
C ARG A 21 -5.72 16.47 9.13
N GLY A 22 -6.69 16.16 8.27
CA GLY A 22 -8.07 15.87 8.70
C GLY A 22 -8.14 14.69 9.67
N ARG A 23 -7.36 13.64 9.42
CA ARG A 23 -7.26 12.48 10.32
C ARG A 23 -6.59 12.81 11.65
N ARG A 24 -5.54 13.62 11.63
CA ARG A 24 -4.88 14.07 12.87
C ARG A 24 -5.82 14.92 13.71
N GLU A 25 -6.50 15.88 13.11
CA GLU A 25 -7.45 16.76 13.80
C GLU A 25 -8.66 15.96 14.35
N ALA A 26 -9.19 15.01 13.58
CA ALA A 26 -10.25 14.12 14.04
C ALA A 26 -9.83 13.25 15.23
N ALA A 27 -8.56 12.83 15.27
CA ALA A 27 -7.96 12.12 16.38
C ALA A 27 -7.60 13.04 17.57
N ARG A 28 -7.78 14.34 17.43
CA ARG A 28 -7.42 15.38 18.42
C ARG A 28 -5.94 15.31 18.83
N ARG A 29 -5.07 15.01 17.86
CA ARG A 29 -3.63 14.91 18.09
C ARG A 29 -2.88 16.13 17.54
N THR A 30 -1.83 16.52 18.23
CA THR A 30 -0.95 17.59 17.81
C THR A 30 0.04 17.11 16.74
N LEU A 31 0.58 18.06 15.95
CA LEU A 31 1.67 17.77 15.01
C LEU A 31 2.86 17.10 15.70
N SER A 32 3.24 17.59 16.87
CA SER A 32 4.40 17.08 17.62
C SER A 32 4.21 15.64 18.06
N GLU A 33 3.02 15.28 18.55
CA GLU A 33 2.72 13.90 18.98
C GLU A 33 2.78 12.91 17.82
N VAL A 34 2.12 13.24 16.70
CA VAL A 34 2.10 12.35 15.53
C VAL A 34 3.49 12.26 14.89
N ALA A 35 4.19 13.39 14.78
CA ALA A 35 5.55 13.41 14.23
C ALA A 35 6.51 12.58 15.08
N ALA A 36 6.47 12.72 16.41
CA ALA A 36 7.32 11.94 17.32
C ALA A 36 7.09 10.43 17.18
N GLU A 37 5.83 9.99 17.13
CA GLU A 37 5.48 8.58 16.98
C GLU A 37 5.87 8.03 15.60
N ALA A 38 5.75 8.85 14.55
CA ALA A 38 6.12 8.49 13.19
C ALA A 38 7.61 8.64 12.87
N GLY A 39 8.43 9.10 13.83
CA GLY A 39 9.87 9.33 13.62
C GLY A 39 10.17 10.50 12.67
N LEU A 40 9.31 11.52 12.66
CA LEU A 40 9.44 12.72 11.84
C LEU A 40 9.66 13.96 12.72
N SER A 41 10.22 15.04 12.11
CA SER A 41 10.15 16.34 12.77
C SER A 41 8.75 16.96 12.60
N PRO A 42 8.26 17.72 13.59
CA PRO A 42 6.98 18.43 13.46
C PRO A 42 6.94 19.37 12.24
N ALA A 43 8.07 20.03 11.93
CA ALA A 43 8.19 20.89 10.75
C ALA A 43 7.99 20.09 9.44
N HIS A 44 8.61 18.90 9.33
CA HIS A 44 8.44 18.05 8.15
C HIS A 44 6.98 17.61 7.98
N LEU A 45 6.34 17.11 9.05
CA LEU A 45 4.94 16.71 9.00
C LEU A 45 4.03 17.89 8.64
N SER A 46 4.29 19.08 9.18
CA SER A 46 3.56 20.31 8.83
C SER A 46 3.68 20.65 7.35
N GLU A 47 4.87 20.54 6.77
CA GLU A 47 5.09 20.80 5.34
C GLU A 47 4.36 19.76 4.47
N VAL A 48 4.34 18.49 4.88
CA VAL A 48 3.58 17.43 4.21
C VAL A 48 2.07 17.70 4.27
N GLU A 49 1.54 18.06 5.44
CA GLU A 49 0.12 18.37 5.59
C GLU A 49 -0.32 19.60 4.76
N ARG A 50 0.59 20.52 4.50
CA ARG A 50 0.34 21.67 3.62
C ARG A 50 0.58 21.36 2.13
N GLY A 51 0.99 20.15 1.79
CA GLY A 51 1.29 19.77 0.40
C GLY A 51 2.57 20.38 -0.15
N LEU A 52 3.44 20.94 0.69
CA LEU A 52 4.68 21.59 0.29
C LEU A 52 5.84 20.61 0.14
N LYS A 53 5.72 19.41 0.72
CA LYS A 53 6.76 18.39 0.72
C LYS A 53 6.21 17.01 0.45
N GLU A 54 7.01 16.21 -0.21
CA GLU A 54 6.69 14.80 -0.43
C GLU A 54 6.95 13.98 0.84
N ILE A 55 6.24 12.86 0.96
CA ILE A 55 6.44 11.87 2.00
C ILE A 55 6.75 10.52 1.35
N SER A 56 7.78 9.83 1.85
CA SER A 56 8.07 8.46 1.40
C SER A 56 6.99 7.48 1.85
N THR A 57 6.86 6.36 1.16
CA THR A 57 5.89 5.31 1.52
C THR A 57 6.10 4.81 2.95
N GLU A 58 7.36 4.62 3.37
CA GLU A 58 7.70 4.16 4.72
C GLU A 58 7.23 5.16 5.79
N ARG A 59 7.46 6.44 5.55
CA ARG A 59 7.02 7.51 6.47
C ARG A 59 5.50 7.67 6.47
N LEU A 60 4.85 7.50 5.32
CA LEU A 60 3.39 7.50 5.23
C LEU A 60 2.79 6.35 6.06
N VAL A 61 3.37 5.15 5.99
CA VAL A 61 2.95 4.00 6.82
C VAL A 61 3.14 4.30 8.31
N ALA A 62 4.25 4.94 8.70
CA ALA A 62 4.49 5.32 10.09
C ALA A 62 3.47 6.37 10.58
N VAL A 63 3.13 7.37 9.77
CA VAL A 63 2.09 8.36 10.09
C VAL A 63 0.70 7.69 10.17
N ALA A 64 0.39 6.78 9.25
CA ALA A 64 -0.85 6.02 9.28
C ALA A 64 -1.00 5.23 10.59
N HIS A 65 0.08 4.56 11.02
CA HIS A 65 0.13 3.84 12.29
C HIS A 65 -0.10 4.78 13.49
N ALA A 66 0.61 5.93 13.52
CA ALA A 66 0.43 6.93 14.56
C ALA A 66 -1.01 7.49 14.63
N LEU A 67 -1.70 7.52 13.51
CA LEU A 67 -3.10 7.97 13.42
C LEU A 67 -4.12 6.83 13.60
N ALA A 68 -3.67 5.61 13.87
CA ALA A 68 -4.50 4.41 13.98
C ALA A 68 -5.43 4.18 12.75
N ILE A 69 -4.92 4.51 11.57
CA ILE A 69 -5.60 4.28 10.29
C ILE A 69 -4.76 3.34 9.42
N SER A 70 -5.41 2.50 8.63
CA SER A 70 -4.68 1.69 7.65
C SER A 70 -4.15 2.56 6.49
N PRO A 71 -2.98 2.24 5.92
CA PRO A 71 -2.51 2.89 4.70
C PRO A 71 -3.54 2.85 3.57
N ALA A 72 -4.27 1.73 3.42
CA ALA A 72 -5.37 1.59 2.46
C ALA A 72 -6.49 2.62 2.69
N GLY A 73 -6.79 2.95 3.95
CA GLY A 73 -7.75 3.99 4.32
C GLY A 73 -7.31 5.38 3.85
N ILE A 74 -6.03 5.71 3.99
CA ILE A 74 -5.46 6.97 3.49
C ILE A 74 -5.60 7.05 1.96
N TYR A 75 -5.20 5.99 1.24
CA TYR A 75 -5.30 5.96 -0.21
C TYR A 75 -6.74 6.00 -0.71
N SER A 76 -7.68 5.37 -0.01
CA SER A 76 -9.10 5.40 -0.36
C SER A 76 -9.70 6.81 -0.21
N GLU A 77 -9.32 7.54 0.84
CA GLU A 77 -9.74 8.94 1.01
C GLU A 77 -9.12 9.86 -0.02
N LEU A 78 -7.83 9.67 -0.30
CA LEU A 78 -7.13 10.40 -1.35
C LEU A 78 -7.80 10.17 -2.70
N ALA A 79 -8.07 8.93 -3.07
CA ALA A 79 -8.75 8.59 -4.32
C ALA A 79 -10.12 9.27 -4.43
N ARG A 80 -10.90 9.27 -3.35
CA ARG A 80 -12.20 9.98 -3.31
C ARG A 80 -12.05 11.48 -3.50
N LEU A 81 -11.07 12.12 -2.87
CA LEU A 81 -10.80 13.55 -3.05
C LEU A 81 -10.37 13.88 -4.49
N LEU A 82 -9.70 12.96 -5.16
CA LEU A 82 -9.28 13.09 -6.55
C LEU A 82 -10.38 12.71 -7.56
N GLY A 83 -11.60 12.42 -7.08
CA GLY A 83 -12.77 12.14 -7.93
C GLY A 83 -12.88 10.69 -8.39
N ALA A 84 -12.19 9.74 -7.75
CA ALA A 84 -12.40 8.33 -8.05
C ALA A 84 -13.76 7.86 -7.53
N GLU A 85 -14.54 7.27 -8.43
CA GLU A 85 -15.77 6.58 -8.06
C GLU A 85 -15.45 5.29 -7.29
N PRO A 86 -16.25 4.95 -6.25
CA PRO A 86 -15.94 3.82 -5.36
C PRO A 86 -15.92 2.44 -6.02
N ASP A 87 -16.39 2.30 -7.26
CA ASP A 87 -16.80 1.03 -7.85
C ASP A 87 -15.85 0.46 -8.92
N GLN A 88 -14.72 1.10 -9.21
CA GLN A 88 -13.75 0.54 -10.15
C GLN A 88 -12.52 0.01 -9.41
N ARG A 89 -12.64 -1.16 -8.81
CA ARG A 89 -11.51 -1.94 -8.35
C ARG A 89 -10.74 -2.49 -9.55
N ALA A 90 -9.87 -1.69 -10.13
CA ALA A 90 -8.86 -2.22 -11.04
C ALA A 90 -7.91 -3.10 -10.21
N TRP A 91 -8.09 -4.41 -10.31
CA TRP A 91 -7.18 -5.35 -9.69
C TRP A 91 -5.87 -5.38 -10.49
N PRO A 92 -4.70 -5.46 -9.82
CA PRO A 92 -3.43 -5.63 -10.50
C PRO A 92 -3.45 -6.85 -11.44
N GLU A 93 -2.78 -6.73 -12.58
CA GLU A 93 -2.62 -7.84 -13.53
C GLU A 93 -1.74 -8.95 -12.95
N ASP A 94 -0.76 -8.60 -12.10
CA ASP A 94 0.16 -9.55 -11.46
C ASP A 94 -0.55 -10.48 -10.46
N PRO A 95 -0.63 -11.80 -10.74
CA PRO A 95 -1.43 -12.72 -9.93
C PRO A 95 -1.05 -12.79 -8.44
N PRO A 96 0.24 -12.85 -8.05
CA PRO A 96 0.66 -12.80 -6.65
C PRO A 96 0.18 -11.54 -5.92
N VAL A 97 0.29 -10.38 -6.55
CA VAL A 97 -0.14 -9.10 -5.97
C VAL A 97 -1.66 -9.06 -5.86
N LYS A 98 -2.36 -9.48 -6.92
CA LYS A 98 -3.83 -9.58 -6.93
C LYS A 98 -4.34 -10.49 -5.82
N LEU A 99 -3.76 -11.67 -5.66
CA LEU A 99 -4.14 -12.62 -4.61
C LEU A 99 -3.92 -12.03 -3.21
N ARG A 100 -2.76 -11.42 -2.97
CA ARG A 100 -2.46 -10.79 -1.69
C ARG A 100 -3.46 -9.69 -1.33
N LEU A 101 -3.80 -8.83 -2.27
CA LEU A 101 -4.77 -7.76 -2.06
C LEU A 101 -6.19 -8.30 -1.87
N ALA A 102 -6.59 -9.28 -2.67
CA ALA A 102 -7.92 -9.88 -2.57
C ALA A 102 -8.15 -10.58 -1.23
N THR A 103 -7.11 -11.18 -0.65
CA THR A 103 -7.21 -11.93 0.61
C THR A 103 -6.98 -11.07 1.86
N ALA A 104 -6.42 -9.87 1.73
CA ALA A 104 -6.01 -9.03 2.86
C ALA A 104 -7.14 -8.67 3.83
N SER A 105 -8.38 -8.59 3.36
CA SER A 105 -9.55 -8.20 4.16
C SER A 105 -10.60 -9.32 4.31
N LEU A 106 -10.28 -10.54 3.90
CA LEU A 106 -11.22 -11.65 4.00
C LEU A 106 -11.35 -12.15 5.45
N PRO A 107 -12.56 -12.54 5.87
CA PRO A 107 -12.76 -13.22 7.15
C PRO A 107 -12.10 -14.61 7.13
N LEU A 108 -11.81 -15.16 8.31
CA LEU A 108 -11.07 -16.41 8.48
C LEU A 108 -11.69 -17.58 7.70
N GLU A 109 -13.01 -17.69 7.65
CA GLU A 109 -13.71 -18.74 6.91
C GLU A 109 -13.46 -18.65 5.40
N ALA A 110 -13.51 -17.44 4.85
CA ALA A 110 -13.20 -17.22 3.43
C ALA A 110 -11.72 -17.47 3.13
N LEU A 111 -10.80 -17.11 4.04
CA LEU A 111 -9.38 -17.43 3.91
C LEU A 111 -9.13 -18.94 3.90
N ARG A 112 -9.85 -19.73 4.72
CA ARG A 112 -9.77 -21.19 4.69
C ARG A 112 -10.17 -21.73 3.33
N SER A 113 -11.29 -21.28 2.78
CA SER A 113 -11.75 -21.72 1.44
C SER A 113 -10.73 -21.39 0.34
N VAL A 114 -10.11 -20.22 0.39
CA VAL A 114 -9.04 -19.82 -0.55
C VAL A 114 -7.82 -20.74 -0.38
N ALA A 115 -7.42 -21.03 0.86
CA ALA A 115 -6.28 -21.90 1.15
C ALA A 115 -6.53 -23.32 0.66
N ASP A 116 -7.71 -23.89 0.91
CA ASP A 116 -8.09 -25.24 0.46
C ASP A 116 -8.11 -25.35 -1.06
N PHE A 117 -8.66 -24.33 -1.73
CA PHE A 117 -8.67 -24.27 -3.20
C PHE A 117 -7.24 -24.14 -3.76
N SER A 118 -6.40 -23.34 -3.14
CA SER A 118 -5.00 -23.17 -3.55
C SER A 118 -4.21 -24.47 -3.36
N ALA A 119 -4.44 -25.19 -2.27
CA ALA A 119 -3.84 -26.51 -2.02
C ALA A 119 -4.28 -27.54 -3.07
N TYR A 120 -5.56 -27.56 -3.41
CA TYR A 120 -6.07 -28.40 -4.48
C TYR A 120 -5.39 -28.11 -5.83
N LEU A 121 -5.26 -26.85 -6.20
CA LEU A 121 -4.58 -26.44 -7.44
C LEU A 121 -3.10 -26.84 -7.44
N ALA A 122 -2.42 -26.73 -6.32
CA ALA A 122 -1.02 -27.14 -6.20
C ALA A 122 -0.84 -28.66 -6.38
N MET A 123 -1.79 -29.45 -5.87
CA MET A 123 -1.80 -30.91 -6.07
C MET A 123 -2.16 -31.28 -7.51
N ALA A 124 -3.08 -30.56 -8.14
CA ALA A 124 -3.51 -30.81 -9.52
C ALA A 124 -2.45 -30.37 -10.56
N ASN A 125 -1.58 -29.41 -10.19
CA ASN A 125 -0.53 -28.87 -11.04
C ASN A 125 0.83 -29.00 -10.35
N PRO A 126 1.37 -30.19 -10.15
CA PRO A 126 2.66 -30.34 -9.50
C PRO A 126 3.77 -29.62 -10.29
N PRO A 127 4.74 -29.00 -9.61
CA PRO A 127 5.85 -28.35 -10.29
C PRO A 127 6.59 -29.35 -11.18
N PRO A 128 7.13 -28.93 -12.33
CA PRO A 128 7.90 -29.79 -13.20
C PRO A 128 9.06 -30.38 -12.42
N LYS A 129 9.28 -31.71 -12.54
CA LYS A 129 10.39 -32.38 -11.89
C LYS A 129 11.69 -31.68 -12.28
N PRO A 130 12.61 -31.41 -11.31
CA PRO A 130 13.89 -30.82 -11.62
C PRO A 130 14.58 -31.72 -12.65
N LYS A 131 15.02 -31.12 -13.77
CA LYS A 131 15.83 -31.85 -14.77
C LYS A 131 17.05 -32.42 -14.04
N GLU A 132 17.19 -33.73 -14.01
CA GLU A 132 18.40 -34.37 -13.55
C GLU A 132 19.57 -33.78 -14.33
N ARG A 133 20.48 -33.11 -13.62
CA ARG A 133 21.75 -32.73 -14.21
C ARG A 133 22.48 -34.03 -14.49
N ILE A 134 22.49 -34.46 -15.75
CA ILE A 134 23.37 -35.51 -16.20
C ILE A 134 24.79 -35.02 -15.93
N GLY A 135 25.35 -35.49 -14.82
CA GLY A 135 26.72 -35.18 -14.46
C GLY A 135 27.66 -35.82 -15.46
N PHE A 136 28.35 -35.02 -16.25
CA PHE A 136 29.50 -35.47 -16.99
C PHE A 136 30.58 -35.83 -15.98
N ALA A 137 30.81 -37.12 -15.75
CA ALA A 137 31.94 -37.58 -14.99
C ALA A 137 33.24 -37.30 -15.80
N PRO A 138 34.23 -36.60 -15.22
CA PRO A 138 35.49 -36.41 -15.92
C PRO A 138 36.14 -37.78 -16.07
N ARG A 139 36.45 -38.19 -17.32
CA ARG A 139 37.30 -39.33 -17.58
C ARG A 139 38.70 -39.01 -17.04
N ARG A 140 39.24 -39.93 -16.23
CA ARG A 140 40.64 -39.97 -15.84
C ARG A 140 41.49 -40.41 -17.03
#